data_44e2c12e1eef1fe6714e5d5e3916d295
#
_entry.id   44e2c12e1eef1fe6714e5d5e3916d295
#
_cell.length_a   1.000
_cell.length_b   1.000
_cell.length_c   1.000
_cell.angle_alpha   90.00
_cell.angle_beta   90.00
_cell.angle_gamma   90.00
#
_symmetry.space_group_name_H-M   'P 1'
#
loop_
_entity.id
_entity.type
_entity.pdbx_description
1 polymer ?
#
loop_
_entity_poly.entity_id
_entity_poly.type
_entity_poly.pdbx_seq_one_letter_code
_entity_poly.pdbx_strand_id
1 'polypeptide(L)' 'MNWRTLNKNLKNMREEDVWLMLEEERRCARRRTVLQRLHQRYSAMRTAREREELLAEAVTE' A
#
# COMPACT_ATOMS: atom_id res chain seq x y z
N MET A 1 -4.61 -16.78 -5.30
CA MET A 1 -4.97 -15.93 -4.15
C MET A 1 -6.40 -15.45 -4.31
N ASN A 2 -7.26 -15.65 -3.32
CA ASN A 2 -8.60 -15.12 -3.43
C ASN A 2 -8.66 -13.68 -2.88
N TRP A 3 -9.70 -12.98 -3.25
CA TRP A 3 -9.87 -11.57 -2.93
C TRP A 3 -9.97 -11.31 -1.43
N ARG A 4 -10.65 -12.20 -0.72
CA ARG A 4 -10.83 -12.08 0.73
C ARG A 4 -9.50 -12.21 1.48
N THR A 5 -8.69 -13.17 1.07
CA THR A 5 -7.37 -13.40 1.65
C THR A 5 -6.46 -12.21 1.39
N LEU A 6 -6.49 -11.68 0.18
CA LEU A 6 -5.68 -10.51 -0.18
C LEU A 6 -6.04 -9.32 0.70
N ASN A 7 -7.32 -9.00 0.84
CA ASN A 7 -7.75 -7.85 1.64
C ASN A 7 -7.41 -8.03 3.11
N LYS A 8 -7.53 -9.24 3.64
CA LYS A 8 -7.17 -9.53 5.02
C LYS A 8 -5.68 -9.32 5.26
N ASN A 9 -4.85 -9.80 4.34
CA ASN A 9 -3.40 -9.66 4.46
C ASN A 9 -2.97 -8.21 4.37
N LEU A 10 -3.58 -7.43 3.48
CA LEU A 10 -3.23 -6.02 3.28
C LEU A 10 -3.41 -5.18 4.53
N LYS A 11 -4.37 -5.53 5.39
CA LYS A 11 -4.60 -4.78 6.62
C LYS A 11 -3.44 -4.86 7.60
N ASN A 12 -2.66 -5.93 7.53
CA ASN A 12 -1.56 -6.18 8.45
C ASN A 12 -0.17 -5.98 7.83
N MET A 13 -0.11 -5.60 6.56
CA MET A 13 1.15 -5.44 5.86
C MET A 13 1.70 -4.02 6.01
N ARG A 14 3.02 -3.93 6.04
CA ARG A 14 3.72 -2.64 6.04
C ARG A 14 3.73 -2.05 4.63
N GLU A 15 3.99 -0.75 4.54
CA GLU A 15 4.06 -0.05 3.26
C GLU A 15 5.06 -0.73 2.30
N GLU A 16 6.25 -1.05 2.78
CA GLU A 16 7.27 -1.70 1.96
C GLU A 16 6.85 -3.09 1.48
N ASP A 17 6.12 -3.84 2.31
CA ASP A 17 5.63 -5.17 1.93
C ASP A 17 4.58 -5.07 0.84
N VAL A 18 3.70 -4.09 0.93
CA VAL A 18 2.69 -3.84 -0.10
C VAL A 18 3.38 -3.43 -1.41
N TRP A 19 4.40 -2.59 -1.32
CA TRP A 19 5.19 -2.19 -2.48
C TRP A 19 5.83 -3.39 -3.17
N LEU A 20 6.46 -4.27 -2.40
CA LEU A 20 7.11 -5.47 -2.94
C LEU A 20 6.09 -6.40 -3.61
N MET A 21 4.92 -6.57 -3.00
CA MET A 21 3.86 -7.38 -3.58
C MET A 21 3.36 -6.77 -4.89
N LEU A 22 3.24 -5.45 -4.95
CA LEU A 22 2.85 -4.73 -6.15
C LEU A 22 3.88 -4.95 -7.27
N GLU A 23 5.17 -4.82 -6.95
CA GLU A 23 6.24 -5.04 -7.92
C GLU A 23 6.25 -6.47 -8.45
N GLU A 24 6.01 -7.44 -7.57
CA GLU A 24 5.93 -8.83 -7.99
C GLU A 24 4.75 -9.08 -8.92
N GLU A 25 3.60 -8.50 -8.62
CA GLU A 25 2.42 -8.63 -9.47
C GLU A 25 2.65 -8.01 -10.85
N ARG A 26 3.34 -6.88 -10.90
CA ARG A 26 3.70 -6.23 -12.16
C ARG A 26 4.59 -7.10 -13.05
N ARG A 27 5.49 -7.86 -12.43
CA ARG A 27 6.42 -8.72 -13.17
C ARG A 27 5.79 -10.04 -13.59
N CYS A 28 4.83 -10.54 -12.82
CA CYS A 28 4.30 -11.89 -13.02
C CYS A 28 2.91 -11.90 -13.64
N ALA A 29 1.88 -11.78 -12.83
CA ALA A 29 0.52 -12.03 -13.28
C ALA A 29 -0.16 -10.81 -13.93
N ARG A 30 0.20 -9.62 -13.53
CA ARG A 30 -0.37 -8.37 -14.03
C ARG A 30 -1.89 -8.31 -14.00
N ARG A 31 -2.49 -8.90 -12.98
CA ARG A 31 -3.95 -8.91 -12.86
C ARG A 31 -4.45 -7.52 -12.50
N ARG A 32 -5.29 -6.96 -13.35
CA ARG A 32 -5.74 -5.57 -13.23
C ARG A 32 -6.35 -5.24 -11.87
N THR A 33 -7.27 -6.06 -11.40
CA THR A 33 -7.94 -5.83 -10.12
C THR A 33 -6.98 -5.91 -8.94
N VAL A 34 -6.04 -6.84 -8.99
CA VAL A 34 -5.04 -6.99 -7.94
C VAL A 34 -4.09 -5.80 -7.94
N LEU A 35 -3.61 -5.37 -9.13
CA LEU A 35 -2.75 -4.20 -9.25
C LEU A 35 -3.43 -2.95 -8.70
N GLN A 36 -4.69 -2.73 -9.05
CA GLN A 36 -5.45 -1.58 -8.56
C GLN A 36 -5.58 -1.61 -7.04
N ARG A 37 -5.90 -2.76 -6.48
CA ARG A 37 -6.09 -2.88 -5.03
C ARG A 37 -4.79 -2.67 -4.27
N LEU A 38 -3.70 -3.25 -4.75
CA LEU A 38 -2.39 -3.06 -4.14
C LEU A 38 -1.95 -1.61 -4.21
N HIS A 39 -2.15 -0.98 -5.35
CA HIS A 39 -1.80 0.43 -5.53
C HIS A 39 -2.64 1.34 -4.63
N GLN A 40 -3.93 1.08 -4.49
CA GLN A 40 -4.78 1.82 -3.57
C GLN A 40 -4.26 1.73 -2.13
N ARG A 41 -3.93 0.53 -1.69
CA ARG A 41 -3.43 0.34 -0.33
C ARG A 41 -2.09 1.02 -0.13
N TYR A 42 -1.18 0.83 -1.08
CA TYR A 42 0.14 1.47 -1.02
C TYR A 42 0.02 2.98 -0.96
N SER A 43 -0.80 3.56 -1.83
CA SER A 43 -0.99 5.02 -1.89
C SER A 43 -1.60 5.57 -0.61
N ALA A 44 -2.56 4.86 -0.02
CA ALA A 44 -3.18 5.26 1.23
C ALA A 44 -2.16 5.27 2.38
N MET A 45 -1.33 4.24 2.45
CA MET A 45 -0.29 4.13 3.49
C MET A 45 0.76 5.23 3.32
N ARG A 46 1.19 5.46 2.09
CA ARG A 46 2.17 6.50 1.78
C ARG A 46 1.63 7.89 2.13
N THR A 47 0.40 8.16 1.75
CA THR A 47 -0.24 9.45 2.05
C THR A 47 -0.35 9.67 3.56
N ALA A 48 -0.75 8.64 4.30
CA ALA A 48 -0.85 8.73 5.76
C ALA A 48 0.51 9.01 6.39
N ARG A 49 1.55 8.32 5.93
CA ARG A 49 2.91 8.53 6.43
C ARG A 49 3.42 9.94 6.14
N GLU A 50 3.26 10.39 4.91
CA GLU A 50 3.68 11.74 4.51
C GLU A 50 2.95 12.81 5.28
N ARG A 51 1.65 12.61 5.55
CA ARG A 51 0.86 13.55 6.34
C ARG A 51 1.38 13.63 7.77
N GLU A 52 1.70 12.51 8.38
CA GLU A 52 2.28 12.48 9.72
C GLU A 52 3.60 13.24 9.77
N GLU A 53 4.46 13.03 8.78
CA GLU A 53 5.75 13.72 8.70
C GLU A 53 5.56 15.23 8.57
N LEU A 54 4.63 15.66 7.72
CA LEU A 54 4.36 17.08 7.53
C LEU A 54 3.78 17.73 8.78
N LEU A 55 2.88 17.05 9.48
CA LEU A 55 2.30 17.58 10.71
C LEU A 55 3.34 17.65 11.83
N ALA A 56 4.26 16.70 11.88
CA ALA A 56 5.34 16.75 12.84
C ALA A 56 6.27 17.94 12.60
N GLU A 57 6.51 18.29 11.34
CA GLU A 57 7.32 19.45 10.96
C GLU A 57 6.64 20.77 11.33
N ALA A 58 5.32 20.81 11.33
CA ALA A 58 4.55 22.02 11.57
C ALA A 58 4.37 22.37 13.05
N VAL A 59 4.87 21.57 13.95
CA VAL A 59 4.65 21.72 15.40
C VAL A 59 5.22 23.03 15.97
N THR A 60 6.12 23.66 15.25
CA THR A 60 6.82 24.85 15.74
C THR A 60 6.07 26.16 15.53
N GLU A 61 4.90 26.15 15.00
CA GLU A 61 4.13 27.37 14.79
C GLU A 61 3.69 28.04 16.08
#